data_ee95e9e5a48aa926bfb5ec5aff3b3748
#
_entry.id   ee95e9e5a48aa926bfb5ec5aff3b3748
#
_cell.length_a   1.000
_cell.length_b   1.000
_cell.length_c   1.000
_cell.angle_alpha   90.00
_cell.angle_beta   90.00
_cell.angle_gamma   90.00
#
_symmetry.space_group_name_H-M   'P 1'
#
loop_
_entity.id
_entity.type
_entity.pdbx_description
1 polymer ?
#
loop_
_entity_poly.entity_id
_entity_poly.type
_entity_poly.pdbx_seq_one_letter_code
_entity_poly.pdbx_strand_id
1 'polypeptide(L)'
;MGSDNLHIRRSAERKSRKENVLKQRSSNWLIVCEGTKTEPNYFEKAIQDINTNIEDKYRLKVKVVGKGVSTKSLVKATDLQIKIDKYSNSVIPYGKIFVVFDKDSFSDDDFDDTIKMCEDNGYIPLWSNQAIEYWFLLHFHYVNSKMDRKDYAKKLNEYFKNSGINYQYKKNDENIYNLLCKYGSLDKARNNSKKINEEHKKDEPSLSESCTVVHKLFDEIDERLKELE
;
A
#
# COMPACT_ATOMS: atom_id res chain seq x y z
N MET A 1 26.17 19.20 39.31
CA MET A 1 25.69 19.29 37.91
C MET A 1 25.20 17.95 37.35
N GLY A 2 24.29 17.24 38.04
CA GLY A 2 23.83 15.92 37.62
C GLY A 2 22.30 15.71 37.57
N SER A 3 21.49 16.64 38.08
CA SER A 3 20.03 16.45 38.14
C SER A 3 19.26 16.89 36.89
N ASP A 4 19.75 17.89 36.16
CA ASP A 4 19.07 18.43 35.01
C ASP A 4 19.05 17.47 33.78
N ASN A 5 20.11 16.72 33.59
CA ASN A 5 20.20 15.73 32.53
C ASN A 5 19.23 14.56 32.70
N LEU A 6 18.95 14.15 33.95
CA LEU A 6 17.99 13.07 34.24
C LEU A 6 16.53 13.50 34.00
N HIS A 7 16.22 14.77 34.26
CA HIS A 7 14.87 15.32 34.03
C HIS A 7 14.58 15.47 32.53
N ILE A 8 15.55 15.93 31.74
CA ILE A 8 15.47 16.06 30.30
C ILE A 8 15.34 14.66 29.65
N ARG A 9 16.12 13.67 30.09
CA ARG A 9 16.07 12.29 29.61
C ARG A 9 14.69 11.64 29.89
N ARG A 10 14.19 11.75 31.12
CA ARG A 10 12.86 11.23 31.50
C ARG A 10 11.72 11.93 30.78
N SER A 11 11.84 13.22 30.51
CA SER A 11 10.88 14.00 29.72
C SER A 11 10.87 13.57 28.25
N ALA A 12 12.05 13.33 27.66
CA ALA A 12 12.19 12.82 26.29
C ALA A 12 11.63 11.38 26.16
N GLU A 13 11.92 10.49 27.12
CA GLU A 13 11.39 9.12 27.15
C GLU A 13 9.87 9.10 27.33
N ARG A 14 9.29 9.98 28.16
CA ARG A 14 7.83 10.13 28.32
C ARG A 14 7.17 10.67 27.06
N LYS A 15 7.77 11.63 26.37
CA LYS A 15 7.29 12.13 25.06
C LYS A 15 7.31 11.03 24.00
N SER A 16 8.41 10.32 23.89
CA SER A 16 8.56 9.19 22.94
C SER A 16 7.53 8.09 23.21
N ARG A 17 7.32 7.70 24.47
CA ARG A 17 6.32 6.71 24.87
C ARG A 17 4.89 7.17 24.53
N LYS A 18 4.56 8.44 24.76
CA LYS A 18 3.24 9.01 24.45
C LYS A 18 3.00 9.09 22.94
N GLU A 19 4.02 9.47 22.16
CA GLU A 19 3.95 9.46 20.69
C GLU A 19 3.76 8.03 20.13
N ASN A 20 4.46 7.04 20.69
CA ASN A 20 4.32 5.64 20.27
C ASN A 20 2.92 5.07 20.58
N VAL A 21 2.36 5.38 21.74
CA VAL A 21 0.99 4.97 22.09
C VAL A 21 -0.05 5.66 21.20
N LEU A 22 0.17 6.93 20.87
CA LEU A 22 -0.70 7.66 19.92
C LEU A 22 -0.61 7.09 18.50
N LYS A 23 0.59 6.71 18.04
CA LYS A 23 0.79 6.03 16.76
C LYS A 23 0.03 4.71 16.69
N GLN A 24 0.18 3.85 17.69
CA GLN A 24 -0.47 2.54 17.73
C GLN A 24 -2.01 2.62 17.71
N ARG A 25 -2.58 3.68 18.28
CA ARG A 25 -4.05 3.88 18.33
C ARG A 25 -4.60 4.75 17.22
N SER A 26 -3.74 5.33 16.39
CA SER A 26 -4.19 6.25 15.35
C SER A 26 -4.80 5.49 14.16
N SER A 27 -6.06 5.81 13.85
CA SER A 27 -6.71 5.43 12.58
C SER A 27 -6.33 6.37 11.43
N ASN A 28 -5.35 7.26 11.64
CA ASN A 28 -4.83 8.17 10.63
C ASN A 28 -3.66 7.48 9.91
N TRP A 29 -3.84 7.12 8.65
CA TRP A 29 -2.87 6.38 7.86
C TRP A 29 -2.41 7.17 6.64
N LEU A 30 -1.24 6.84 6.13
CA LEU A 30 -0.66 7.45 4.94
C LEU A 30 -0.34 6.36 3.92
N ILE A 31 -0.77 6.55 2.68
CA ILE A 31 -0.38 5.74 1.53
C ILE A 31 0.37 6.66 0.57
N VAL A 32 1.63 6.36 0.31
CA VAL A 32 2.47 7.11 -0.64
C VAL A 32 2.75 6.23 -1.85
N CYS A 33 2.30 6.67 -3.02
CA CYS A 33 2.41 5.92 -4.26
C CYS A 33 3.51 6.50 -5.16
N GLU A 34 4.19 5.62 -5.87
CA GLU A 34 5.14 5.98 -6.91
C GLU A 34 4.44 6.74 -8.03
N GLY A 35 3.38 6.17 -8.60
CA GLY A 35 2.57 6.80 -9.61
C GLY A 35 1.72 7.95 -9.07
N THR A 36 1.32 8.85 -9.96
CA THR A 36 0.52 10.02 -9.60
C THR A 36 -0.99 9.82 -9.76
N LYS A 37 -1.42 8.73 -10.41
CA LYS A 37 -2.84 8.51 -10.74
C LYS A 37 -3.31 7.07 -10.55
N THR A 38 -2.71 6.07 -11.18
CA THR A 38 -3.25 4.69 -11.19
C THR A 38 -3.43 4.14 -9.79
N GLU A 39 -2.35 4.13 -9.00
CA GLU A 39 -2.35 3.62 -7.64
C GLU A 39 -3.17 4.52 -6.71
N PRO A 40 -3.01 5.87 -6.72
CA PRO A 40 -3.86 6.74 -5.91
C PRO A 40 -5.35 6.54 -6.19
N ASN A 41 -5.77 6.52 -7.46
CA ASN A 41 -7.17 6.33 -7.83
C ASN A 41 -7.73 5.00 -7.28
N TYR A 42 -6.94 3.93 -7.37
CA TYR A 42 -7.32 2.62 -6.84
C TYR A 42 -7.49 2.66 -5.32
N PHE A 43 -6.49 3.15 -4.59
CA PHE A 43 -6.50 3.13 -3.12
C PHE A 43 -7.51 4.10 -2.53
N GLU A 44 -7.68 5.29 -3.10
CA GLU A 44 -8.70 6.25 -2.65
C GLU A 44 -10.10 5.65 -2.75
N LYS A 45 -10.43 4.99 -3.86
CA LYS A 45 -11.71 4.32 -4.04
C LYS A 45 -11.89 3.13 -3.12
N ALA A 46 -10.84 2.32 -2.91
CA ALA A 46 -10.87 1.20 -1.97
C ALA A 46 -11.17 1.67 -0.55
N ILE A 47 -10.49 2.71 -0.07
CA ILE A 47 -10.73 3.26 1.26
C ILE A 47 -12.10 3.91 1.37
N GLN A 48 -12.58 4.59 0.33
CA GLN A 48 -13.91 5.17 0.30
C GLN A 48 -14.99 4.09 0.42
N ASP A 49 -14.87 2.99 -0.33
CA ASP A 49 -15.80 1.87 -0.30
C ASP A 49 -15.84 1.20 1.08
N ILE A 50 -14.67 0.89 1.64
CA ILE A 50 -14.55 0.33 2.99
C ILE A 50 -15.20 1.25 4.02
N ASN A 51 -14.89 2.54 4.00
CA ASN A 51 -15.44 3.51 4.95
C ASN A 51 -16.96 3.71 4.81
N THR A 52 -17.54 3.40 3.65
CA THR A 52 -19.00 3.46 3.45
C THR A 52 -19.72 2.33 4.19
N ASN A 53 -19.04 1.21 4.41
CA ASN A 53 -19.60 0.02 5.04
C ASN A 53 -19.35 -0.10 6.55
N ILE A 54 -18.70 0.90 7.16
CA ILE A 54 -18.41 0.92 8.60
C ILE A 54 -18.98 2.17 9.28
N GLU A 55 -19.26 2.06 10.58
CA GLU A 55 -19.77 3.20 11.38
C GLU A 55 -18.77 4.37 11.39
N ASP A 56 -19.27 5.61 11.38
CA ASP A 56 -18.47 6.85 11.32
C ASP A 56 -17.33 6.90 12.34
N LYS A 57 -17.57 6.41 13.55
CA LYS A 57 -16.57 6.40 14.64
C LYS A 57 -15.36 5.49 14.38
N TYR A 58 -15.52 4.52 13.49
CA TYR A 58 -14.49 3.54 13.14
C TYR A 58 -13.80 3.84 11.81
N ARG A 59 -14.27 4.82 11.05
CA ARG A 59 -13.71 5.17 9.74
C ARG A 59 -12.23 5.46 9.81
N LEU A 60 -11.54 4.91 8.82
CA LEU A 60 -10.12 5.16 8.61
C LEU A 60 -9.92 6.54 7.98
N LYS A 61 -9.01 7.32 8.53
CA LYS A 61 -8.56 8.58 7.95
C LYS A 61 -7.28 8.30 7.15
N VAL A 62 -7.44 7.98 5.89
CA VAL A 62 -6.31 7.63 5.02
C VAL A 62 -6.03 8.77 4.06
N LYS A 63 -4.81 9.28 4.09
CA LYS A 63 -4.29 10.19 3.09
C LYS A 63 -3.55 9.40 2.02
N VAL A 64 -3.93 9.57 0.76
CA VAL A 64 -3.24 8.95 -0.38
C VAL A 64 -2.51 10.03 -1.16
N VAL A 65 -1.26 9.79 -1.52
CA VAL A 65 -0.41 10.76 -2.22
C VAL A 65 0.40 10.07 -3.32
N GLY A 66 0.25 10.53 -4.55
CA GLY A 66 1.13 10.14 -5.66
C GLY A 66 2.30 11.10 -5.79
N LYS A 67 3.52 10.59 -5.92
CA LYS A 67 4.75 11.42 -5.92
C LYS A 67 5.38 11.60 -7.29
N GLY A 68 5.19 10.66 -8.22
CA GLY A 68 5.87 10.69 -9.52
C GLY A 68 7.40 10.55 -9.41
N VAL A 69 7.87 9.86 -8.38
CA VAL A 69 9.28 9.59 -8.12
C VAL A 69 9.47 8.13 -7.79
N SER A 70 10.56 7.56 -8.19
CA SER A 70 10.79 6.12 -8.15
C SER A 70 11.53 5.64 -6.89
N THR A 71 11.30 4.38 -6.53
CA THR A 71 12.08 3.54 -5.62
C THR A 71 12.66 4.26 -4.39
N LYS A 72 13.99 4.27 -4.22
CA LYS A 72 14.68 4.91 -3.06
C LYS A 72 14.32 6.39 -2.87
N SER A 73 14.01 7.11 -3.97
CA SER A 73 13.54 8.50 -3.89
C SER A 73 12.14 8.60 -3.30
N LEU A 74 11.30 7.58 -3.49
CA LEU A 74 9.96 7.51 -2.93
C LEU A 74 10.00 7.41 -1.40
N VAL A 75 10.91 6.63 -0.84
CA VAL A 75 11.09 6.54 0.62
C VAL A 75 11.46 7.90 1.21
N LYS A 76 12.41 8.62 0.59
CA LYS A 76 12.77 9.99 1.00
C LYS A 76 11.60 10.98 0.85
N ALA A 77 10.80 10.84 -0.22
CA ALA A 77 9.61 11.67 -0.42
C ALA A 77 8.53 11.38 0.62
N THR A 78 8.46 10.14 1.12
CA THR A 78 7.57 9.75 2.23
C THR A 78 7.98 10.44 3.52
N ASP A 79 9.27 10.44 3.87
CA ASP A 79 9.81 11.16 5.03
C ASP A 79 9.49 12.66 4.96
N LEU A 80 9.64 13.25 3.78
CA LEU A 80 9.34 14.66 3.56
C LEU A 80 7.83 14.93 3.73
N GLN A 81 6.97 14.05 3.19
CA GLN A 81 5.52 14.19 3.34
C GLN A 81 5.10 14.17 4.80
N ILE A 82 5.64 13.24 5.59
CA ILE A 82 5.35 13.15 7.02
C ILE A 82 5.76 14.44 7.75
N LYS A 83 6.93 14.99 7.41
CA LYS A 83 7.39 16.27 7.97
C LYS A 83 6.45 17.42 7.61
N ILE A 84 6.08 17.55 6.34
CA ILE A 84 5.13 18.57 5.86
C ILE A 84 3.81 18.48 6.62
N ASP A 85 3.24 17.28 6.74
CA ASP A 85 1.96 17.07 7.40
C ASP A 85 2.03 17.36 8.90
N LYS A 86 3.13 17.01 9.55
CA LYS A 86 3.37 17.35 10.97
C LYS A 86 3.41 18.86 11.22
N TYR A 87 3.99 19.63 10.29
CA TYR A 87 4.06 21.09 10.41
C TYR A 87 2.74 21.79 10.04
N SER A 88 2.00 21.26 9.06
CA SER A 88 0.81 21.92 8.51
C SER A 88 -0.47 21.70 9.33
N ASN A 89 -0.62 20.52 9.93
CA ASN A 89 -1.90 20.06 10.51
C ASN A 89 -1.83 19.70 11.99
N SER A 90 -0.82 20.09 12.71
CA SER A 90 -0.66 19.78 14.12
C SER A 90 -1.34 18.46 14.60
N VAL A 91 -0.53 17.47 14.90
CA VAL A 91 -0.74 16.69 16.11
C VAL A 91 -1.02 15.21 16.04
N ILE A 92 -1.72 14.63 15.09
CA ILE A 92 -1.91 13.17 15.15
C ILE A 92 -0.91 12.47 14.23
N PRO A 93 0.08 11.74 14.77
CA PRO A 93 1.01 10.98 13.95
C PRO A 93 0.29 9.88 13.17
N TYR A 94 0.79 9.54 12.00
CA TYR A 94 0.28 8.41 11.26
C TYR A 94 0.50 7.11 12.04
N GLY A 95 -0.56 6.32 12.19
CA GLY A 95 -0.51 5.01 12.82
C GLY A 95 0.19 3.99 11.92
N LYS A 96 -0.13 4.00 10.64
CA LYS A 96 0.50 3.16 9.63
C LYS A 96 0.85 3.99 8.40
N ILE A 97 1.97 3.64 7.77
CA ILE A 97 2.49 4.30 6.57
C ILE A 97 2.81 3.22 5.56
N PHE A 98 2.18 3.31 4.41
CA PHE A 98 2.36 2.39 3.30
C PHE A 98 3.08 3.08 2.15
N VAL A 99 4.01 2.38 1.53
CA VAL A 99 4.77 2.86 0.36
C VAL A 99 4.52 1.92 -0.79
N VAL A 100 3.89 2.43 -1.85
CA VAL A 100 3.42 1.65 -3.01
C VAL A 100 4.34 1.90 -4.19
N PHE A 101 4.92 0.85 -4.74
CA PHE A 101 5.82 0.94 -5.89
C PHE A 101 5.88 -0.35 -6.69
N ASP A 102 6.26 -0.21 -7.94
CA ASP A 102 6.41 -1.28 -8.90
C ASP A 102 7.89 -1.62 -9.12
N LYS A 103 8.20 -2.88 -9.43
CA LYS A 103 9.58 -3.24 -9.83
C LYS A 103 9.93 -2.62 -11.17
N ASP A 104 9.00 -2.63 -12.11
CA ASP A 104 9.17 -2.08 -13.46
C ASP A 104 10.52 -2.50 -14.10
N SER A 105 11.32 -1.52 -14.51
CA SER A 105 12.65 -1.69 -15.13
C SER A 105 13.80 -1.45 -14.14
N PHE A 106 13.52 -1.32 -12.85
CA PHE A 106 14.57 -1.14 -11.84
C PHE A 106 15.44 -2.39 -11.68
N SER A 107 16.70 -2.18 -11.30
CA SER A 107 17.59 -3.28 -10.95
C SER A 107 17.04 -4.07 -9.76
N ASP A 108 17.40 -5.33 -9.67
CA ASP A 108 16.99 -6.19 -8.56
C ASP A 108 17.46 -5.59 -7.22
N ASP A 109 18.70 -5.15 -7.14
CA ASP A 109 19.27 -4.52 -5.95
C ASP A 109 18.53 -3.25 -5.53
N ASP A 110 18.17 -2.37 -6.49
CA ASP A 110 17.43 -1.14 -6.17
C ASP A 110 16.02 -1.41 -5.63
N PHE A 111 15.40 -2.44 -6.16
CA PHE A 111 14.05 -2.85 -5.72
C PHE A 111 14.10 -3.45 -4.31
N ASP A 112 14.96 -4.43 -4.07
CA ASP A 112 15.08 -5.10 -2.77
C ASP A 112 15.60 -4.15 -1.68
N ASP A 113 16.58 -3.29 -2.00
CA ASP A 113 17.02 -2.22 -1.12
C ASP A 113 15.88 -1.25 -0.75
N THR A 114 14.98 -0.94 -1.69
CA THR A 114 13.84 -0.05 -1.43
C THR A 114 12.86 -0.69 -0.44
N ILE A 115 12.60 -1.99 -0.58
CA ILE A 115 11.78 -2.76 0.37
C ILE A 115 12.39 -2.67 1.76
N LYS A 116 13.69 -2.98 1.87
CA LYS A 116 14.42 -2.91 3.12
C LYS A 116 14.42 -1.49 3.73
N MET A 117 14.64 -0.46 2.90
CA MET A 117 14.56 0.93 3.38
C MET A 117 13.17 1.28 3.94
N CYS A 118 12.09 0.78 3.34
CA CYS A 118 10.75 0.97 3.90
C CYS A 118 10.66 0.33 5.29
N GLU A 119 11.05 -0.93 5.41
CA GLU A 119 10.98 -1.69 6.66
C GLU A 119 11.85 -1.08 7.77
N ASP A 120 13.07 -0.66 7.46
CA ASP A 120 14.00 0.00 8.39
C ASP A 120 13.43 1.33 8.93
N ASN A 121 12.58 2.03 8.14
CA ASN A 121 11.87 3.23 8.57
C ASN A 121 10.52 2.94 9.26
N GLY A 122 10.15 1.67 9.41
CA GLY A 122 8.86 1.26 9.98
C GLY A 122 7.68 1.52 9.05
N TYR A 123 7.92 1.58 7.74
CA TYR A 123 6.90 1.66 6.69
C TYR A 123 6.55 0.27 6.18
N ILE A 124 5.34 0.10 5.69
CA ILE A 124 4.86 -1.15 5.10
C ILE A 124 5.02 -1.04 3.57
N PRO A 125 5.96 -1.76 2.95
CA PRO A 125 6.08 -1.76 1.51
C PRO A 125 4.92 -2.53 0.86
N LEU A 126 4.28 -1.93 -0.12
CA LEU A 126 3.25 -2.51 -0.97
C LEU A 126 3.76 -2.57 -2.41
N TRP A 127 4.60 -3.56 -2.68
CA TRP A 127 5.23 -3.67 -3.99
C TRP A 127 4.50 -4.65 -4.92
N SER A 128 4.70 -4.45 -6.23
CA SER A 128 4.27 -5.37 -7.29
C SER A 128 5.44 -5.64 -8.26
N ASN A 129 5.69 -6.89 -8.54
CA ASN A 129 6.64 -7.34 -9.56
C ASN A 129 5.83 -7.96 -10.71
N GLN A 130 5.69 -7.29 -11.85
CA GLN A 130 6.38 -6.07 -12.31
C GLN A 130 5.59 -4.77 -12.09
N ALA A 131 4.26 -4.79 -12.01
CA ALA A 131 3.41 -3.60 -11.94
C ALA A 131 2.09 -3.88 -11.21
N ILE A 132 1.45 -2.80 -10.72
CA ILE A 132 0.17 -2.86 -9.98
C ILE A 132 -0.93 -3.56 -10.77
N GLU A 133 -0.89 -3.54 -12.09
CA GLU A 133 -1.85 -4.26 -12.93
C GLU A 133 -1.86 -5.77 -12.67
N TYR A 134 -0.76 -6.34 -12.17
CA TYR A 134 -0.75 -7.73 -11.74
C TYR A 134 -1.73 -7.96 -10.55
N TRP A 135 -1.75 -7.06 -9.58
CA TRP A 135 -2.76 -7.08 -8.52
C TRP A 135 -4.19 -7.01 -9.09
N PHE A 136 -4.42 -6.23 -10.13
CA PHE A 136 -5.74 -6.12 -10.78
C PHE A 136 -6.16 -7.46 -11.43
N LEU A 137 -5.25 -8.19 -12.04
CA LEU A 137 -5.52 -9.53 -12.61
C LEU A 137 -5.98 -10.52 -11.55
N LEU A 138 -5.41 -10.45 -10.34
CA LEU A 138 -5.72 -11.37 -9.25
C LEU A 138 -7.17 -11.26 -8.76
N HIS A 139 -7.89 -10.17 -9.06
CA HIS A 139 -9.33 -10.05 -8.79
C HIS A 139 -10.17 -11.07 -9.58
N PHE A 140 -9.67 -11.53 -10.71
CA PHE A 140 -10.37 -12.46 -11.59
C PHE A 140 -9.89 -13.89 -11.41
N HIS A 141 -8.60 -14.11 -11.50
CA HIS A 141 -8.01 -15.44 -11.52
C HIS A 141 -6.69 -15.50 -10.75
N TYR A 142 -6.39 -16.71 -10.27
CA TYR A 142 -5.06 -17.05 -9.81
C TYR A 142 -4.12 -17.15 -11.03
N VAL A 143 -3.06 -16.36 -11.03
CA VAL A 143 -2.07 -16.29 -12.11
C VAL A 143 -0.70 -16.34 -11.47
N ASN A 144 0.00 -17.48 -11.55
CA ASN A 144 1.37 -17.62 -11.04
C ASN A 144 2.39 -17.82 -12.17
N SER A 145 1.97 -17.65 -13.42
CA SER A 145 2.87 -17.72 -14.55
C SER A 145 3.58 -16.39 -14.76
N LYS A 146 4.88 -16.48 -15.04
CA LYS A 146 5.68 -15.35 -15.49
C LYS A 146 4.97 -14.65 -16.68
N MET A 147 4.69 -13.38 -16.55
CA MET A 147 3.98 -12.60 -17.55
C MET A 147 4.68 -11.25 -17.74
N ASP A 148 4.91 -10.86 -18.99
CA ASP A 148 5.45 -9.53 -19.30
C ASP A 148 4.40 -8.45 -18.94
N ARG A 149 4.86 -7.37 -18.35
CA ARG A 149 4.05 -6.19 -18.01
C ARG A 149 3.16 -5.71 -19.18
N LYS A 150 3.66 -5.81 -20.41
CA LYS A 150 2.92 -5.40 -21.62
C LYS A 150 1.63 -6.21 -21.84
N ASP A 151 1.57 -7.42 -21.29
CA ASP A 151 0.44 -8.32 -21.45
C ASP A 151 -0.64 -8.09 -20.39
N TYR A 152 -0.36 -7.40 -19.29
CA TYR A 152 -1.33 -7.17 -18.20
C TYR A 152 -2.60 -6.46 -18.69
N ALA A 153 -2.45 -5.37 -19.42
CA ALA A 153 -3.60 -4.62 -19.97
C ALA A 153 -4.44 -5.48 -20.94
N LYS A 154 -3.77 -6.26 -21.80
CA LYS A 154 -4.45 -7.20 -22.70
C LYS A 154 -5.24 -8.24 -21.93
N LYS A 155 -4.63 -8.82 -20.90
CA LYS A 155 -5.26 -9.84 -20.06
C LYS A 155 -6.44 -9.30 -19.27
N LEU A 156 -6.32 -8.09 -18.73
CA LEU A 156 -7.44 -7.40 -18.09
C LEU A 156 -8.60 -7.19 -19.05
N ASN A 157 -8.33 -6.77 -20.28
CA ASN A 157 -9.36 -6.59 -21.29
C ASN A 157 -10.06 -7.92 -21.66
N GLU A 158 -9.33 -9.03 -21.73
CA GLU A 158 -9.91 -10.36 -21.91
C GLU A 158 -10.85 -10.73 -20.76
N TYR A 159 -10.44 -10.46 -19.49
CA TYR A 159 -11.26 -10.76 -18.33
C TYR A 159 -12.53 -9.91 -18.29
N PHE A 160 -12.45 -8.62 -18.57
CA PHE A 160 -13.61 -7.76 -18.66
C PHE A 160 -14.58 -8.22 -19.75
N LYS A 161 -14.05 -8.55 -20.95
CA LYS A 161 -14.85 -9.10 -22.05
C LYS A 161 -15.55 -10.40 -21.66
N ASN A 162 -14.84 -11.32 -20.99
CA ASN A 162 -15.39 -12.59 -20.51
C ASN A 162 -16.45 -12.39 -19.41
N SER A 163 -16.37 -11.31 -18.68
CA SER A 163 -17.38 -10.89 -17.70
C SER A 163 -18.57 -10.16 -18.32
N GLY A 164 -18.67 -10.11 -19.65
CA GLY A 164 -19.81 -9.57 -20.39
C GLY A 164 -19.82 -8.05 -20.53
N ILE A 165 -18.71 -7.35 -20.30
CA ILE A 165 -18.66 -5.90 -20.47
C ILE A 165 -17.73 -5.48 -21.60
N ASN A 166 -18.16 -4.48 -22.35
CA ASN A 166 -17.35 -3.83 -23.39
C ASN A 166 -16.54 -2.68 -22.76
N TYR A 167 -15.55 -3.04 -21.95
CA TYR A 167 -14.63 -2.09 -21.33
C TYR A 167 -13.20 -2.43 -21.73
N GLN A 168 -12.43 -1.39 -22.03
CA GLN A 168 -10.99 -1.51 -22.26
C GLN A 168 -10.25 -0.80 -21.12
N TYR A 169 -9.39 -1.53 -20.43
CA TYR A 169 -8.55 -0.98 -19.39
C TYR A 169 -7.75 0.21 -19.89
N LYS A 170 -7.81 1.28 -19.14
CA LYS A 170 -7.02 2.50 -19.36
C LYS A 170 -6.20 2.79 -18.12
N LYS A 171 -4.90 3.05 -18.30
CA LYS A 171 -4.07 3.61 -17.24
C LYS A 171 -4.75 4.87 -16.69
N ASN A 172 -4.68 5.06 -15.39
CA ASN A 172 -5.27 6.21 -14.68
C ASN A 172 -6.82 6.25 -14.64
N ASP A 173 -7.50 5.15 -14.89
CA ASP A 173 -8.96 5.10 -14.76
C ASP A 173 -9.36 5.25 -13.27
N GLU A 174 -10.16 6.28 -12.99
CA GLU A 174 -10.64 6.59 -11.64
C GLU A 174 -11.67 5.55 -11.13
N ASN A 175 -12.25 4.75 -12.01
CA ASN A 175 -13.23 3.73 -11.68
C ASN A 175 -12.65 2.32 -11.60
N ILE A 176 -11.33 2.15 -11.77
CA ILE A 176 -10.73 0.82 -11.86
C ILE A 176 -11.08 -0.06 -10.65
N TYR A 177 -11.00 0.44 -9.43
CA TYR A 177 -11.36 -0.30 -8.23
C TYR A 177 -12.80 -0.84 -8.29
N ASN A 178 -13.76 0.02 -8.62
CA ASN A 178 -15.17 -0.35 -8.72
C ASN A 178 -15.41 -1.43 -9.78
N LEU A 179 -14.73 -1.33 -10.92
CA LEU A 179 -14.83 -2.32 -11.99
C LEU A 179 -14.25 -3.67 -11.56
N LEU A 180 -13.10 -3.67 -10.90
CA LEU A 180 -12.45 -4.87 -10.38
C LEU A 180 -13.30 -5.56 -9.31
N CYS A 181 -13.94 -4.82 -8.41
CA CYS A 181 -14.83 -5.38 -7.40
C CYS A 181 -16.15 -5.88 -8.00
N LYS A 182 -16.71 -5.15 -8.98
CA LYS A 182 -18.00 -5.50 -9.60
C LYS A 182 -17.92 -6.76 -10.48
N TYR A 183 -16.82 -6.94 -11.22
CA TYR A 183 -16.68 -8.01 -12.22
C TYR A 183 -15.66 -9.08 -11.81
N GLY A 184 -14.87 -8.81 -10.81
CA GLY A 184 -13.96 -9.71 -10.13
C GLY A 184 -14.31 -9.82 -8.64
N SER A 185 -13.29 -9.93 -7.78
CA SER A 185 -13.48 -9.99 -6.32
C SER A 185 -12.21 -9.55 -5.58
N LEU A 186 -12.35 -8.63 -4.63
CA LEU A 186 -11.25 -8.23 -3.74
C LEU A 186 -10.75 -9.41 -2.89
N ASP A 187 -11.66 -10.25 -2.37
CA ASP A 187 -11.29 -11.42 -1.57
C ASP A 187 -10.49 -12.43 -2.40
N LYS A 188 -10.86 -12.63 -3.68
CA LYS A 188 -10.05 -13.45 -4.59
C LYS A 188 -8.66 -12.87 -4.78
N ALA A 189 -8.55 -11.56 -5.01
CA ALA A 189 -7.26 -10.91 -5.18
C ALA A 189 -6.37 -11.10 -3.94
N ARG A 190 -6.91 -10.91 -2.74
CA ARG A 190 -6.22 -11.11 -1.47
C ARG A 190 -5.74 -12.55 -1.31
N ASN A 191 -6.64 -13.52 -1.50
CA ASN A 191 -6.31 -14.93 -1.36
C ASN A 191 -5.29 -15.40 -2.40
N ASN A 192 -5.44 -14.98 -3.65
CA ASN A 192 -4.52 -15.29 -4.73
C ASN A 192 -3.12 -14.71 -4.44
N SER A 193 -3.05 -13.44 -4.02
CA SER A 193 -1.80 -12.79 -3.67
C SER A 193 -1.10 -13.48 -2.50
N LYS A 194 -1.83 -13.83 -1.43
CA LYS A 194 -1.26 -14.59 -0.29
C LYS A 194 -0.69 -15.92 -0.72
N LYS A 195 -1.42 -16.66 -1.53
CA LYS A 195 -0.99 -17.96 -2.04
C LYS A 195 0.30 -17.83 -2.86
N ILE A 196 0.37 -16.88 -3.76
CA ILE A 196 1.56 -16.61 -4.58
C ILE A 196 2.76 -16.23 -3.70
N ASN A 197 2.55 -15.35 -2.72
CA ASN A 197 3.62 -14.98 -1.80
C ASN A 197 4.15 -16.16 -0.98
N GLU A 198 3.30 -17.11 -0.58
CA GLU A 198 3.75 -18.31 0.13
C GLU A 198 4.56 -19.23 -0.80
N GLU A 199 4.21 -19.32 -2.09
CA GLU A 199 4.97 -20.07 -3.09
C GLU A 199 6.37 -19.47 -3.32
N HIS A 200 6.49 -18.12 -3.27
CA HIS A 200 7.74 -17.37 -3.44
C HIS A 200 8.45 -16.99 -2.12
N LYS A 201 8.03 -17.54 -1.01
CA LYS A 201 8.52 -17.19 0.34
C LYS A 201 10.05 -17.25 0.53
N LYS A 202 10.73 -18.06 -0.28
CA LYS A 202 12.18 -18.23 -0.21
C LYS A 202 12.94 -17.42 -1.25
N ASP A 203 12.24 -16.78 -2.15
CA ASP A 203 12.82 -16.03 -3.25
C ASP A 203 13.01 -14.57 -2.81
N GLU A 204 14.03 -13.91 -3.34
CA GLU A 204 14.14 -12.46 -3.21
C GLU A 204 12.95 -11.82 -3.93
N PRO A 205 12.37 -10.72 -3.40
CA PRO A 205 11.23 -10.06 -4.02
C PRO A 205 11.45 -9.67 -5.48
N SER A 206 12.66 -9.26 -5.84
CA SER A 206 13.05 -8.93 -7.21
C SER A 206 12.99 -10.13 -8.17
N LEU A 207 13.25 -11.33 -7.68
CA LEU A 207 13.24 -12.58 -8.44
C LEU A 207 11.85 -13.23 -8.49
N SER A 208 10.93 -12.76 -7.63
CA SER A 208 9.55 -13.27 -7.54
C SER A 208 8.68 -12.65 -8.65
N GLU A 209 8.95 -13.01 -9.90
CA GLU A 209 8.17 -12.47 -11.02
C GLU A 209 6.71 -12.92 -10.93
N SER A 210 5.81 -11.98 -11.28
CA SER A 210 4.37 -12.11 -11.11
C SER A 210 3.98 -12.33 -9.63
N CYS A 211 4.47 -11.45 -8.77
CA CYS A 211 4.12 -11.41 -7.35
C CYS A 211 3.74 -10.00 -6.90
N THR A 212 2.89 -9.90 -5.89
CA THR A 212 2.51 -8.61 -5.28
C THR A 212 2.13 -8.80 -3.82
N VAL A 213 2.37 -7.79 -3.00
CA VAL A 213 2.01 -7.78 -1.58
C VAL A 213 0.94 -6.75 -1.22
N VAL A 214 0.20 -6.25 -2.21
CA VAL A 214 -0.86 -5.24 -2.00
C VAL A 214 -1.94 -5.73 -1.03
N HIS A 215 -2.17 -7.04 -0.91
CA HIS A 215 -3.09 -7.62 0.07
C HIS A 215 -2.80 -7.18 1.51
N LYS A 216 -1.55 -6.86 1.86
CA LYS A 216 -1.15 -6.43 3.21
C LYS A 216 -1.93 -5.20 3.69
N LEU A 217 -2.27 -4.26 2.79
CA LEU A 217 -3.10 -3.12 3.16
C LEU A 217 -4.44 -3.55 3.72
N PHE A 218 -5.10 -4.47 3.05
CA PHE A 218 -6.43 -4.95 3.44
C PHE A 218 -6.38 -5.82 4.69
N ASP A 219 -5.30 -6.56 4.89
CA ASP A 219 -5.07 -7.33 6.12
C ASP A 219 -4.91 -6.39 7.33
N GLU A 220 -4.15 -5.30 7.17
CA GLU A 220 -3.99 -4.27 8.21
C GLU A 220 -5.31 -3.54 8.51
N ILE A 221 -6.16 -3.35 7.49
CA ILE A 221 -7.51 -2.79 7.68
C ILE A 221 -8.37 -3.75 8.50
N ASP A 222 -8.39 -5.03 8.16
CA ASP A 222 -9.16 -6.05 8.88
C ASP A 222 -8.69 -6.17 10.34
N GLU A 223 -7.38 -6.16 10.58
CA GLU A 223 -6.83 -6.17 11.95
C GLU A 223 -7.30 -4.94 12.73
N ARG A 224 -7.25 -3.77 12.10
CA ARG A 224 -7.70 -2.54 12.74
C ARG A 224 -9.20 -2.56 13.06
N LEU A 225 -10.02 -3.09 12.19
CA LEU A 225 -11.47 -3.18 12.44
C LEU A 225 -11.78 -4.16 13.58
N LYS A 226 -11.09 -5.29 13.67
CA LYS A 226 -11.22 -6.24 14.79
C LYS A 226 -10.81 -5.66 16.15
N GLU A 227 -9.84 -4.74 16.19
CA GLU A 227 -9.45 -4.06 17.42
C GLU A 227 -10.51 -3.07 17.93
N LEU A 228 -11.47 -2.70 17.08
CA LEU A 228 -12.51 -1.72 17.38
C LEU A 228 -13.84 -2.35 17.79
N GLU A 229 -14.00 -3.67 17.56
CA GLU A 229 -15.10 -4.48 18.04
C GLU A 229 -14.88 -4.91 19.52
#